data_23ce40915450a9612ea74927815e9f96
#
_entry.id   23ce40915450a9612ea74927815e9f96
#
_cell.length_a   1.000
_cell.length_b   1.000
_cell.length_c   1.000
_cell.angle_alpha   90.00
_cell.angle_beta   90.00
_cell.angle_gamma   90.00
#
_symmetry.space_group_name_H-M   'P 1'
#
loop_
_entity.id
_entity.type
_entity.pdbx_description
1 polymer ?
#
loop_
_entity_poly.entity_id
_entity_poly.type
_entity_poly.pdbx_seq_one_letter_code
_entity_poly.pdbx_strand_id
1 'polypeptide(L)'
;LMSFSFVKDDFILWQENKKLKIQDFKADNKDTVKVNRQQFLGAISAIRIEYSSFQRNKNSVPDFSIKTYFDPNESWMLLKNDYVLQHEQIHFDLTELYARKMRKSVESLRQKNITNISIYRKKIQHWNVMKEKASNQFDADNQDYYIKIGQKILFQKNPKQEAWKKKVDRELFQYSLFKNAD
;
A
#
# COMPACT_ATOMS: atom_id res chain seq x y z
N LEU A 1 26.05 11.23 -12.91
CA LEU A 1 25.48 11.60 -11.59
C LEU A 1 24.69 10.41 -11.08
N MET A 2 25.30 9.65 -10.16
CA MET A 2 24.63 8.58 -9.42
C MET A 2 23.67 9.26 -8.43
N SER A 3 22.36 9.10 -8.63
CA SER A 3 21.39 9.41 -7.59
C SER A 3 21.50 8.32 -6.54
N PHE A 4 22.11 8.62 -5.43
CA PHE A 4 21.99 7.80 -4.22
C PHE A 4 20.54 7.87 -3.75
N SER A 5 19.78 6.83 -4.01
CA SER A 5 18.55 6.58 -3.32
C SER A 5 18.92 6.28 -1.86
N PHE A 6 18.69 7.24 -0.97
CA PHE A 6 18.70 6.97 0.46
C PHE A 6 17.51 6.01 0.72
N VAL A 7 17.77 4.72 0.65
CA VAL A 7 16.91 3.75 1.32
C VAL A 7 17.07 4.07 2.81
N LYS A 8 16.07 4.69 3.42
CA LYS A 8 16.04 4.78 4.88
C LYS A 8 16.01 3.35 5.38
N ASP A 9 17.00 2.94 6.16
CA ASP A 9 17.22 1.57 6.66
C ASP A 9 16.04 0.98 7.44
N ASP A 10 15.01 1.79 7.74
CA ASP A 10 13.86 1.43 8.55
C ASP A 10 12.60 1.03 7.75
N PHE A 11 12.59 1.16 6.41
CA PHE A 11 11.40 0.80 5.63
C PHE A 11 11.17 -0.71 5.58
N ILE A 12 9.93 -1.12 5.74
CA ILE A 12 9.53 -2.52 5.62
C ILE A 12 9.06 -2.77 4.18
N LEU A 13 9.87 -3.53 3.42
CA LEU A 13 9.48 -4.02 2.11
C LEU A 13 8.36 -5.05 2.27
N TRP A 14 7.33 -4.96 1.44
CA TRP A 14 6.28 -5.96 1.42
C TRP A 14 6.83 -7.33 1.02
N GLN A 15 6.50 -8.35 1.79
CA GLN A 15 6.83 -9.75 1.55
C GLN A 15 5.62 -10.62 1.88
N GLU A 16 5.40 -11.68 1.10
CA GLU A 16 4.23 -12.55 1.22
C GLU A 16 4.10 -13.18 2.62
N ASN A 17 5.23 -13.59 3.17
CA ASN A 17 5.30 -14.31 4.45
C ASN A 17 5.61 -13.39 5.66
N LYS A 18 5.73 -12.08 5.45
CA LYS A 18 6.03 -11.12 6.51
C LYS A 18 4.89 -10.14 6.68
N LYS A 19 4.12 -10.35 7.76
CA LYS A 19 3.01 -9.45 8.10
C LYS A 19 3.47 -8.34 9.05
N LEU A 20 2.78 -7.20 8.99
CA LEU A 20 2.97 -6.09 9.93
C LEU A 20 2.69 -6.55 11.37
N LYS A 21 3.38 -5.92 12.31
CA LYS A 21 3.20 -6.09 13.75
C LYS A 21 2.86 -4.74 14.39
N ILE A 22 2.21 -4.75 15.53
CA ILE A 22 1.89 -3.53 16.29
C ILE A 22 3.14 -2.68 16.55
N GLN A 23 4.29 -3.33 16.80
CA GLN A 23 5.58 -2.66 17.06
C GLN A 23 6.18 -1.96 15.82
N ASP A 24 5.66 -2.23 14.64
CA ASP A 24 6.12 -1.57 13.41
C ASP A 24 5.57 -0.14 13.30
N PHE A 25 4.54 0.22 14.08
CA PHE A 25 3.94 1.55 14.12
C PHE A 25 4.66 2.40 15.18
N LYS A 26 5.70 3.13 14.77
CA LYS A 26 6.64 3.81 15.66
C LYS A 26 6.37 5.31 15.84
N ALA A 27 5.56 5.92 14.94
CA ALA A 27 5.29 7.35 15.02
C ALA A 27 4.46 7.69 16.27
N ASP A 28 4.75 8.86 16.85
CA ASP A 28 3.94 9.44 17.91
C ASP A 28 2.71 10.13 17.30
N ASN A 29 1.52 9.81 17.81
CA ASN A 29 0.25 10.35 17.31
C ASN A 29 -0.10 11.74 17.88
N LYS A 30 0.76 12.37 18.68
CA LYS A 30 0.47 13.65 19.37
C LYS A 30 0.13 14.79 18.42
N ASP A 31 0.71 14.79 17.21
CA ASP A 31 0.50 15.86 16.22
C ASP A 31 -0.62 15.59 15.21
N THR A 32 -1.17 14.38 15.16
CA THR A 32 -2.13 13.94 14.14
C THR A 32 -3.60 14.01 14.57
N VAL A 33 -3.89 14.38 15.81
CA VAL A 33 -5.27 14.45 16.38
C VAL A 33 -6.07 15.66 15.88
N LYS A 34 -5.62 16.40 14.89
CA LYS A 34 -6.46 17.41 14.17
C LYS A 34 -7.41 16.77 13.17
N VAL A 35 -7.99 15.64 13.51
CA VAL A 35 -9.04 15.03 12.71
C VAL A 35 -10.37 15.66 13.07
N ASN A 36 -11.12 16.08 12.05
CA ASN A 36 -12.49 16.56 12.18
C ASN A 36 -13.27 15.76 13.22
N ARG A 37 -14.02 16.46 14.07
CA ARG A 37 -14.77 15.95 15.24
C ARG A 37 -15.69 14.74 14.98
N GLN A 38 -15.72 14.17 13.78
CA GLN A 38 -16.63 13.10 13.37
C GLN A 38 -15.95 11.79 12.92
N GLN A 39 -14.63 11.77 12.76
CA GLN A 39 -13.92 10.55 12.37
C GLN A 39 -12.89 10.16 13.44
N PHE A 40 -13.03 8.95 13.99
CA PHE A 40 -12.06 8.38 14.88
C PHE A 40 -11.11 7.49 14.06
N LEU A 41 -9.84 7.83 14.05
CA LEU A 41 -8.81 7.01 13.43
C LEU A 41 -8.15 6.12 14.50
N GLY A 42 -8.22 4.81 14.30
CA GLY A 42 -7.55 3.83 15.17
C GLY A 42 -6.07 3.68 14.89
N ALA A 43 -5.66 3.92 13.64
CA ALA A 43 -4.29 3.89 13.17
C ALA A 43 -4.14 4.68 11.87
N ILE A 44 -2.91 4.96 11.48
CA ILE A 44 -2.53 5.37 10.13
C ILE A 44 -1.28 4.59 9.72
N SER A 45 -1.32 4.02 8.53
CA SER A 45 -0.16 3.40 7.89
C SER A 45 0.35 4.23 6.72
N ALA A 46 1.60 4.67 6.79
CA ALA A 46 2.30 5.34 5.70
C ALA A 46 2.84 4.27 4.74
N ILE A 47 2.07 3.99 3.69
CA ILE A 47 2.39 2.97 2.69
C ILE A 47 2.62 3.65 1.36
N ARG A 48 3.67 3.25 0.65
CA ARG A 48 4.03 3.84 -0.64
C ARG A 48 4.50 2.81 -1.65
N ILE A 49 4.25 3.10 -2.92
CA ILE A 49 4.89 2.40 -4.04
C ILE A 49 6.04 3.30 -4.50
N GLU A 50 7.25 2.77 -4.45
CA GLU A 50 8.41 3.41 -5.03
C GLU A 50 8.77 2.72 -6.34
N TYR A 51 9.14 3.53 -7.35
CA TYR A 51 9.65 2.98 -8.58
C TYR A 51 10.86 3.76 -9.08
N SER A 52 11.78 3.05 -9.67
CA SER A 52 12.90 3.59 -10.44
C SER A 52 12.87 3.04 -11.85
N SER A 53 13.49 3.76 -12.76
CA SER A 53 13.59 3.33 -14.15
C SER A 53 14.99 3.56 -14.68
N PHE A 54 15.45 2.63 -15.51
CA PHE A 54 16.70 2.74 -16.24
C PHE A 54 16.44 2.53 -17.73
N GLN A 55 16.98 3.38 -18.56
CA GLN A 55 16.93 3.27 -20.01
C GLN A 55 18.31 3.56 -20.59
N ARG A 56 18.91 2.59 -21.28
CA ARG A 56 20.26 2.71 -21.80
C ARG A 56 20.40 3.85 -22.80
N ASN A 57 19.42 4.01 -23.69
CA ASN A 57 19.25 5.11 -24.63
C ASN A 57 17.78 5.21 -25.06
N LYS A 58 17.40 6.28 -25.76
CA LYS A 58 16.01 6.55 -26.16
C LYS A 58 15.35 5.45 -27.04
N ASN A 59 16.16 4.61 -27.67
CA ASN A 59 15.70 3.53 -28.54
C ASN A 59 15.70 2.15 -27.85
N SER A 60 16.19 2.06 -26.61
CA SER A 60 16.13 0.82 -25.84
C SER A 60 14.85 0.74 -25.02
N VAL A 61 14.38 -0.46 -24.78
CA VAL A 61 13.25 -0.72 -23.86
C VAL A 61 13.68 -0.40 -22.44
N PRO A 62 12.90 0.41 -21.68
CA PRO A 62 13.27 0.75 -20.32
C PRO A 62 13.03 -0.39 -19.33
N ASP A 63 13.88 -0.46 -18.33
CA ASP A 63 13.71 -1.31 -17.15
C ASP A 63 13.07 -0.53 -16.01
N PHE A 64 12.23 -1.21 -15.21
CA PHE A 64 11.58 -0.63 -14.04
C PHE A 64 11.75 -1.55 -12.83
N SER A 65 12.04 -0.94 -11.68
CA SER A 65 11.91 -1.56 -10.37
C SER A 65 10.73 -0.90 -9.66
N ILE A 66 9.75 -1.69 -9.22
CA ILE A 66 8.53 -1.19 -8.54
C ILE A 66 8.39 -1.98 -7.25
N LYS A 67 8.42 -1.31 -6.10
CA LYS A 67 8.41 -1.92 -4.78
C LYS A 67 7.41 -1.24 -3.86
N THR A 68 6.82 -2.01 -2.96
CA THR A 68 5.86 -1.54 -1.97
C THR A 68 6.52 -1.51 -0.60
N TYR A 69 6.44 -0.36 0.08
CA TYR A 69 7.06 -0.13 1.38
C TYR A 69 6.04 0.39 2.38
N PHE A 70 6.25 -0.02 3.63
CA PHE A 70 5.63 0.58 4.81
C PHE A 70 6.69 1.40 5.55
N ASP A 71 6.35 2.61 5.97
CA ASP A 71 7.22 3.49 6.76
C ASP A 71 6.83 3.45 8.24
N PRO A 72 7.61 2.75 9.09
CA PRO A 72 7.34 2.68 10.51
C PRO A 72 7.34 4.03 11.23
N ASN A 73 8.19 4.96 10.78
CA ASN A 73 8.40 6.23 11.46
C ASN A 73 7.34 7.29 11.13
N GLU A 74 6.55 7.06 10.07
CA GLU A 74 5.38 7.87 9.71
C GLU A 74 4.05 7.16 10.02
N SER A 75 4.11 5.93 10.54
CA SER A 75 2.93 5.12 10.87
C SER A 75 2.71 5.05 12.36
N TRP A 76 1.46 5.24 12.80
CA TRP A 76 1.08 5.18 14.20
C TRP A 76 -0.19 4.34 14.42
N MET A 77 -0.34 3.78 15.62
CA MET A 77 -1.49 2.98 16.02
C MET A 77 -1.94 3.38 17.43
N LEU A 78 -3.10 4.00 17.53
CA LEU A 78 -3.72 4.37 18.82
C LEU A 78 -4.41 3.16 19.45
N LEU A 79 -5.12 2.38 18.62
CA LEU A 79 -5.86 1.21 19.05
C LEU A 79 -5.08 -0.06 18.72
N LYS A 80 -4.29 -0.51 19.68
CA LYS A 80 -3.37 -1.65 19.54
C LYS A 80 -4.13 -2.97 19.71
N ASN A 81 -4.81 -3.42 18.66
CA ASN A 81 -5.49 -4.71 18.62
C ASN A 81 -5.41 -5.36 17.23
N ASP A 82 -5.67 -6.66 17.17
CA ASP A 82 -5.55 -7.46 15.94
C ASP A 82 -6.51 -7.03 14.84
N TYR A 83 -7.68 -6.47 15.17
CA TYR A 83 -8.64 -6.02 14.18
C TYR A 83 -8.13 -4.78 13.43
N VAL A 84 -7.60 -3.79 14.17
CA VAL A 84 -7.00 -2.59 13.57
C VAL A 84 -5.72 -2.96 12.82
N LEU A 85 -4.89 -3.85 13.38
CA LEU A 85 -3.69 -4.33 12.69
C LEU A 85 -4.04 -5.04 11.37
N GLN A 86 -5.10 -5.85 11.33
CA GLN A 86 -5.57 -6.49 10.11
C GLN A 86 -6.05 -5.45 9.09
N HIS A 87 -6.72 -4.36 9.52
CA HIS A 87 -7.13 -3.26 8.65
C HIS A 87 -5.93 -2.63 7.94
N GLU A 88 -4.88 -2.29 8.69
CA GLU A 88 -3.66 -1.71 8.14
C GLU A 88 -2.88 -2.70 7.24
N GLN A 89 -2.90 -3.99 7.60
CA GLN A 89 -2.33 -5.03 6.74
C GLN A 89 -3.07 -5.13 5.40
N ILE A 90 -4.39 -4.96 5.38
CA ILE A 90 -5.17 -4.96 4.13
C ILE A 90 -4.76 -3.78 3.24
N HIS A 91 -4.52 -2.58 3.80
CA HIS A 91 -3.98 -1.45 3.04
C HIS A 91 -2.60 -1.77 2.44
N PHE A 92 -1.73 -2.44 3.19
CA PHE A 92 -0.40 -2.84 2.71
C PHE A 92 -0.50 -3.88 1.59
N ASP A 93 -1.33 -4.90 1.78
CA ASP A 93 -1.59 -5.95 0.79
C ASP A 93 -2.28 -5.39 -0.47
N LEU A 94 -3.23 -4.46 -0.32
CA LEU A 94 -3.89 -3.75 -1.42
C LEU A 94 -2.91 -2.91 -2.22
N THR A 95 -1.99 -2.22 -1.55
CA THR A 95 -0.95 -1.42 -2.22
C THR A 95 -0.03 -2.32 -3.05
N GLU A 96 0.39 -3.46 -2.52
CA GLU A 96 1.19 -4.45 -3.26
C GLU A 96 0.43 -5.03 -4.47
N LEU A 97 -0.88 -5.28 -4.32
CA LEU A 97 -1.70 -5.72 -5.44
C LEU A 97 -1.63 -4.74 -6.61
N TYR A 98 -1.70 -3.45 -6.34
CA TYR A 98 -1.58 -2.43 -7.39
C TYR A 98 -0.15 -2.30 -7.93
N ALA A 99 0.87 -2.52 -7.12
CA ALA A 99 2.25 -2.63 -7.59
C ALA A 99 2.43 -3.80 -8.57
N ARG A 100 1.80 -4.97 -8.30
CA ARG A 100 1.77 -6.10 -9.23
C ARG A 100 1.04 -5.77 -10.54
N LYS A 101 -0.07 -5.04 -10.49
CA LYS A 101 -0.78 -4.54 -11.69
C LYS A 101 0.09 -3.58 -12.52
N MET A 102 0.89 -2.73 -11.86
CA MET A 102 1.89 -1.88 -12.53
C MET A 102 2.97 -2.73 -13.22
N ARG A 103 3.58 -3.69 -12.49
CA ARG A 103 4.62 -4.59 -13.05
C ARG A 103 4.10 -5.37 -14.26
N LYS A 104 2.87 -5.91 -14.20
CA LYS A 104 2.22 -6.56 -15.34
C LYS A 104 2.10 -5.63 -16.54
N SER A 105 1.66 -4.38 -16.31
CA SER A 105 1.52 -3.39 -17.38
C SER A 105 2.88 -3.01 -18.00
N VAL A 106 3.91 -2.85 -17.16
CA VAL A 106 5.30 -2.61 -17.59
C VAL A 106 5.77 -3.77 -18.45
N GLU A 107 5.62 -5.00 -17.97
CA GLU A 107 6.05 -6.20 -18.71
C GLU A 107 5.33 -6.33 -20.06
N SER A 108 4.01 -6.07 -20.10
CA SER A 108 3.25 -6.07 -21.36
C SER A 108 3.74 -5.03 -22.38
N LEU A 109 4.18 -3.85 -21.93
CA LEU A 109 4.77 -2.84 -22.79
C LEU A 109 6.18 -3.25 -23.26
N ARG A 110 6.97 -3.87 -22.39
CA ARG A 110 8.30 -4.39 -22.71
C ARG A 110 8.22 -5.48 -23.80
N GLN A 111 7.29 -6.42 -23.68
CA GLN A 111 7.07 -7.48 -24.67
C GLN A 111 6.67 -6.92 -26.06
N LYS A 112 6.08 -5.72 -26.10
CA LYS A 112 5.76 -5.00 -27.33
C LYS A 112 6.91 -4.12 -27.83
N ASN A 113 8.08 -4.19 -27.21
CA ASN A 113 9.26 -3.38 -27.52
C ASN A 113 9.00 -1.86 -27.52
N ILE A 114 8.10 -1.39 -26.63
CA ILE A 114 7.84 0.05 -26.49
C ILE A 114 9.05 0.72 -25.87
N THR A 115 9.61 1.72 -26.53
CA THR A 115 10.81 2.46 -26.06
C THR A 115 10.46 3.81 -25.42
N ASN A 116 9.25 4.34 -25.67
CA ASN A 116 8.83 5.60 -25.07
C ASN A 116 8.48 5.45 -23.59
N ILE A 117 9.40 5.89 -22.72
CA ILE A 117 9.26 5.79 -21.27
C ILE A 117 8.01 6.51 -20.71
N SER A 118 7.51 7.55 -21.39
CA SER A 118 6.31 8.28 -20.96
C SER A 118 5.05 7.40 -20.99
N ILE A 119 4.99 6.41 -21.86
CA ILE A 119 3.86 5.46 -21.92
C ILE A 119 3.83 4.59 -20.67
N TYR A 120 5.00 4.14 -20.20
CA TYR A 120 5.13 3.38 -18.95
C TYR A 120 4.70 4.23 -17.74
N ARG A 121 5.22 5.46 -17.64
CA ARG A 121 4.87 6.38 -16.54
C ARG A 121 3.37 6.66 -16.47
N LYS A 122 2.72 6.85 -17.62
CA LYS A 122 1.24 7.01 -17.68
C LYS A 122 0.51 5.78 -17.16
N LYS A 123 0.98 4.56 -17.46
CA LYS A 123 0.38 3.33 -16.93
C LYS A 123 0.59 3.18 -15.42
N ILE A 124 1.78 3.48 -14.92
CA ILE A 124 2.06 3.49 -13.47
C ILE A 124 1.16 4.51 -12.76
N GLN A 125 1.06 5.73 -13.29
CA GLN A 125 0.19 6.77 -12.72
C GLN A 125 -1.29 6.35 -12.73
N HIS A 126 -1.78 5.74 -13.80
CA HIS A 126 -3.14 5.20 -13.86
C HIS A 126 -3.41 4.23 -12.70
N TRP A 127 -2.52 3.26 -12.48
CA TRP A 127 -2.68 2.29 -11.39
C TRP A 127 -2.55 2.93 -10.00
N ASN A 128 -1.73 3.98 -9.86
CA ASN A 128 -1.66 4.72 -8.61
C ASN A 128 -2.99 5.40 -8.27
N VAL A 129 -3.64 6.04 -9.24
CA VAL A 129 -4.98 6.61 -9.05
C VAL A 129 -6.01 5.52 -8.69
N MET A 130 -5.94 4.36 -9.33
CA MET A 130 -6.84 3.24 -9.03
C MET A 130 -6.59 2.65 -7.64
N LYS A 131 -5.34 2.60 -7.19
CA LYS A 131 -4.97 2.23 -5.82
C LYS A 131 -5.61 3.17 -4.80
N GLU A 132 -5.47 4.49 -4.98
CA GLU A 132 -6.07 5.47 -4.07
C GLU A 132 -7.60 5.31 -3.99
N LYS A 133 -8.26 5.11 -5.14
CA LYS A 133 -9.72 4.88 -5.17
C LYS A 133 -10.10 3.61 -4.39
N ALA A 134 -9.35 2.53 -4.54
CA ALA A 134 -9.63 1.27 -3.85
C ALA A 134 -9.37 1.38 -2.34
N SER A 135 -8.30 2.08 -1.93
CA SER A 135 -7.99 2.34 -0.52
C SER A 135 -9.10 3.18 0.14
N ASN A 136 -9.51 4.27 -0.50
CA ASN A 136 -10.60 5.11 -0.01
C ASN A 136 -11.94 4.35 0.07
N GLN A 137 -12.22 3.46 -0.88
CA GLN A 137 -13.42 2.63 -0.83
C GLN A 137 -13.37 1.62 0.31
N PHE A 138 -12.20 1.01 0.56
CA PHE A 138 -12.02 0.11 1.69
C PHE A 138 -12.27 0.84 3.02
N ASP A 139 -11.73 2.04 3.20
CA ASP A 139 -11.99 2.87 4.38
C ASP A 139 -13.46 3.24 4.52
N ALA A 140 -14.10 3.67 3.43
CA ALA A 140 -15.52 4.03 3.43
C ALA A 140 -16.42 2.83 3.81
N ASP A 141 -16.08 1.64 3.33
CA ASP A 141 -16.82 0.42 3.67
C ASP A 141 -16.67 0.01 5.14
N ASN A 142 -15.66 0.53 5.84
CA ASN A 142 -15.34 0.19 7.23
C ASN A 142 -15.61 1.33 8.24
N GLN A 143 -16.13 2.50 7.82
CA GLN A 143 -16.36 3.65 8.69
C GLN A 143 -17.39 3.42 9.82
N ASP A 144 -18.40 2.58 9.59
CA ASP A 144 -19.55 2.42 10.50
C ASP A 144 -19.28 1.50 11.71
N TYR A 145 -18.03 1.07 11.91
CA TYR A 145 -17.71 0.02 12.89
C TYR A 145 -17.01 0.50 14.15
N TYR A 146 -16.84 1.81 14.28
CA TYR A 146 -16.36 2.44 15.50
C TYR A 146 -17.53 3.08 16.24
N ILE A 147 -18.11 2.35 17.20
CA ILE A 147 -19.18 2.88 18.04
C ILE A 147 -18.55 3.51 19.29
N LYS A 148 -18.68 4.82 19.43
CA LYS A 148 -18.29 5.53 20.64
C LYS A 148 -19.49 5.61 21.58
N ILE A 149 -19.38 4.93 22.74
CA ILE A 149 -20.36 5.04 23.84
C ILE A 149 -19.67 5.76 24.99
N GLY A 150 -19.96 7.05 25.17
CA GLY A 150 -19.24 7.90 26.13
C GLY A 150 -17.75 7.99 25.80
N GLN A 151 -16.88 7.54 26.72
CA GLN A 151 -15.43 7.50 26.51
C GLN A 151 -14.93 6.13 25.99
N LYS A 152 -15.83 5.14 25.84
CA LYS A 152 -15.47 3.81 25.36
C LYS A 152 -15.68 3.70 23.86
N ILE A 153 -14.73 3.08 23.21
CA ILE A 153 -14.80 2.74 21.79
C ILE A 153 -15.03 1.23 21.70
N LEU A 154 -16.16 0.87 21.13
CA LEU A 154 -16.52 -0.51 20.89
C LEU A 154 -16.26 -0.86 19.44
N PHE A 155 -15.53 -1.96 19.22
CA PHE A 155 -15.30 -2.55 17.91
C PHE A 155 -16.30 -3.68 17.70
N GLN A 156 -17.00 -3.62 16.58
CA GLN A 156 -17.70 -4.78 16.05
C GLN A 156 -16.89 -5.37 14.90
N LYS A 157 -16.72 -6.70 14.88
CA LYS A 157 -16.12 -7.37 13.74
C LYS A 157 -16.95 -7.08 12.49
N ASN A 158 -16.32 -6.47 11.50
CA ASN A 158 -16.99 -6.08 10.27
C ASN A 158 -16.87 -7.21 9.24
N PRO A 159 -17.98 -7.79 8.78
CA PRO A 159 -17.96 -8.77 7.70
C PRO A 159 -17.38 -8.20 6.39
N LYS A 160 -17.46 -6.88 6.17
CA LYS A 160 -16.89 -6.23 5.00
C LYS A 160 -15.36 -6.25 5.03
N GLN A 161 -14.72 -6.06 6.19
CA GLN A 161 -13.26 -6.15 6.31
C GLN A 161 -12.76 -7.54 5.92
N GLU A 162 -13.41 -8.58 6.39
CA GLU A 162 -13.06 -9.96 6.04
C GLU A 162 -13.31 -10.26 4.56
N ALA A 163 -14.39 -9.71 3.99
CA ALA A 163 -14.67 -9.81 2.56
C ALA A 163 -13.59 -9.11 1.71
N TRP A 164 -13.14 -7.92 2.13
CA TRP A 164 -12.04 -7.21 1.50
C TRP A 164 -10.73 -7.99 1.58
N LYS A 165 -10.41 -8.54 2.76
CA LYS A 165 -9.22 -9.39 2.94
C LYS A 165 -9.22 -10.55 1.95
N LYS A 166 -10.30 -11.33 1.89
CA LYS A 166 -10.44 -12.46 0.96
C LYS A 166 -10.33 -12.03 -0.51
N LYS A 167 -10.89 -10.88 -0.87
CA LYS A 167 -10.77 -10.32 -2.22
C LYS A 167 -9.32 -9.98 -2.55
N VAL A 168 -8.64 -9.26 -1.68
CA VAL A 168 -7.24 -8.85 -1.88
C VAL A 168 -6.31 -10.07 -1.94
N ASP A 169 -6.46 -11.02 -1.03
CA ASP A 169 -5.68 -12.28 -1.02
C ASP A 169 -5.83 -13.05 -2.34
N ARG A 170 -7.07 -13.19 -2.82
CA ARG A 170 -7.35 -13.86 -4.10
C ARG A 170 -6.73 -13.12 -5.28
N GLU A 171 -6.84 -11.79 -5.34
CA GLU A 171 -6.25 -11.01 -6.42
C GLU A 171 -4.72 -11.03 -6.35
N LEU A 172 -4.10 -10.97 -5.17
CA LEU A 172 -2.65 -11.15 -5.01
C LEU A 172 -2.19 -12.50 -5.56
N PHE A 173 -2.94 -13.57 -5.31
CA PHE A 173 -2.66 -14.88 -5.88
C PHE A 173 -2.76 -14.86 -7.42
N GLN A 174 -3.79 -14.22 -8.00
CA GLN A 174 -3.95 -14.08 -9.46
C GLN A 174 -2.79 -13.32 -10.12
N TYR A 175 -2.16 -12.41 -9.40
CA TYR A 175 -1.02 -11.62 -9.86
C TYR A 175 0.33 -12.12 -9.28
N SER A 176 0.41 -13.38 -8.86
CA SER A 176 1.61 -13.96 -8.22
C SER A 176 2.85 -13.93 -9.11
N LEU A 177 2.69 -14.05 -10.43
CA LEU A 177 3.79 -13.94 -11.40
C LEU A 177 4.46 -12.57 -11.45
N PHE A 178 3.80 -11.54 -10.90
CA PHE A 178 4.29 -10.16 -10.87
C PHE A 178 4.71 -9.71 -9.47
N LYS A 179 4.94 -10.64 -8.53
CA LYS A 179 5.58 -10.33 -7.26
C LYS A 179 7.05 -9.93 -7.48
N ASN A 180 7.63 -9.16 -6.55
CA ASN A 180 9.08 -8.95 -6.57
C ASN A 180 9.80 -10.29 -6.43
N ALA A 181 10.93 -10.44 -7.11
CA ALA A 181 11.90 -11.48 -6.74
C ALA A 181 12.41 -11.14 -5.33
N ASP A 182 12.40 -12.15 -4.46
CA ASP A 182 12.95 -12.07 -3.12
C ASP A 182 14.46 -11.80 -3.16
#